data_6daff515b1fa965d5275f54903b9406f
#
_entry.id   6daff515b1fa965d5275f54903b9406f
#
_cell.length_a   1.000
_cell.length_b   1.000
_cell.length_c   1.000
_cell.angle_alpha   90.00
_cell.angle_beta   90.00
_cell.angle_gamma   90.00
#
_symmetry.space_group_name_H-M   'P 1'
#
loop_
_entity.id
_entity.type
_entity.pdbx_description
1 polymer ?
#
loop_
_entity_poly.entity_id
_entity_poly.type
_entity_poly.pdbx_seq_one_letter_code
_entity_poly.pdbx_strand_id
1 'polypeptide(L)'
;MMRKRTFALIILLLTISFPAYAESLLTTDALKASYEELTLPGKERMGMVELGIMHDFTDNISLGFGSWMAVKGERGGFITIGLDGGLHYPVTEVIDLDTGLSVGAGGGRGGYTLSGGGLMLRTYAGLRYNMGSWGWLGAGVSYVDFPNGGAIHSTQPFLTYTLPFTSFIENGWGKSQQSLGDKQYNRLSPKVHSLELVTRKLFMASTSRTDTGGEQGDLTILGIEWRTYLGDNWYAKLETEGAAGGSAGYMQILAGAGYRIALTDKLFADTDLSLGAGGGGGVDSGGGLLLNGSAGMQYFLTPHFFAALSAAHLKATGGSFQANTLAFKLGYQTGVHTPESAGLAPACMQIRVANQTYQQASDLWRSHHANKSIENLGLQIDYFIKPDWYITGQAFAAYQGDAGAYMTGLVGPGFRKNFYGNFYLNAEALAGAAGGGGLAMGSGVVWQGNAGVGYEITPSLSALATLGRMEAVNGDFKANVKGLSLAWKFKANEHSNKAFQ
;
A
#
# COMPACT_ATOMS: atom_id res chain seq x y z
N MET A 1 -7.63 -26.32 19.76
CA MET A 1 -6.92 -27.23 18.85
C MET A 1 -6.85 -26.71 17.40
N MET A 2 -7.47 -25.56 17.08
CA MET A 2 -7.42 -24.90 15.76
C MET A 2 -6.17 -24.02 15.49
N ARG A 3 -5.37 -23.69 16.52
CA ARG A 3 -4.23 -22.74 16.43
C ARG A 3 -3.04 -23.15 15.54
N LYS A 4 -2.91 -24.43 15.18
CA LYS A 4 -1.76 -24.92 14.36
C LYS A 4 -2.10 -25.10 12.87
N ARG A 5 -3.37 -25.04 12.47
CA ARG A 5 -3.77 -25.32 11.07
C ARG A 5 -3.78 -24.08 10.17
N THR A 6 -3.99 -22.89 10.72
CA THR A 6 -4.03 -21.63 9.93
C THR A 6 -2.63 -21.22 9.45
N PHE A 7 -1.59 -21.45 10.27
CA PHE A 7 -0.21 -21.17 9.88
C PHE A 7 0.32 -22.13 8.80
N ALA A 8 -0.16 -23.39 8.79
CA ALA A 8 0.22 -24.40 7.80
C ALA A 8 -0.35 -24.08 6.40
N LEU A 9 -1.49 -23.38 6.31
CA LEU A 9 -2.11 -23.05 5.04
C LEU A 9 -1.37 -21.88 4.33
N ILE A 10 -0.87 -20.91 5.09
CA ILE A 10 -0.05 -19.80 4.55
C ILE A 10 1.30 -20.32 4.05
N ILE A 11 1.91 -21.28 4.76
CA ILE A 11 3.16 -21.92 4.33
C ILE A 11 2.95 -22.83 3.11
N LEU A 12 1.80 -23.48 2.99
CA LEU A 12 1.49 -24.38 1.87
C LEU A 12 1.27 -23.62 0.55
N LEU A 13 0.73 -22.41 0.60
CA LEU A 13 0.61 -21.52 -0.57
C LEU A 13 1.97 -20.96 -1.04
N LEU A 14 2.99 -20.98 -0.18
CA LEU A 14 4.34 -20.47 -0.45
C LEU A 14 5.34 -21.56 -0.88
N THR A 15 4.96 -22.83 -0.88
CA THR A 15 5.80 -23.95 -1.36
C THR A 15 5.66 -24.26 -2.85
N ILE A 16 5.00 -23.38 -3.62
CA ILE A 16 5.03 -23.47 -5.08
C ILE A 16 6.49 -23.24 -5.50
N SER A 17 7.13 -24.30 -5.97
CA SER A 17 8.49 -24.27 -6.50
C SER A 17 8.56 -23.30 -7.67
N PHE A 18 9.07 -22.10 -7.44
CA PHE A 18 9.38 -21.16 -8.50
C PHE A 18 10.54 -21.73 -9.31
N PRO A 19 10.41 -21.90 -10.62
CA PRO A 19 11.55 -22.24 -11.45
C PRO A 19 12.59 -21.12 -11.32
N ALA A 20 13.79 -21.49 -10.92
CA ALA A 20 14.93 -20.58 -10.76
C ALA A 20 15.50 -20.22 -12.15
N TYR A 21 14.74 -19.56 -13.00
CA TYR A 21 15.24 -19.01 -14.25
C TYR A 21 15.53 -17.53 -14.05
N ALA A 22 16.81 -17.19 -14.10
CA ALA A 22 17.29 -15.82 -14.17
C ALA A 22 17.17 -15.31 -15.62
N GLU A 23 15.96 -15.17 -16.12
CA GLU A 23 15.69 -14.44 -17.35
C GLU A 23 15.14 -13.06 -17.00
N SER A 24 15.65 -12.03 -17.67
CA SER A 24 15.02 -10.71 -17.69
C SER A 24 13.70 -10.86 -18.42
N LEU A 25 12.60 -10.77 -17.69
CA LEU A 25 11.28 -10.99 -18.23
C LEU A 25 10.57 -9.65 -18.36
N LEU A 26 10.06 -9.38 -19.57
CA LEU A 26 8.90 -8.52 -19.71
C LEU A 26 7.77 -9.23 -18.98
N THR A 27 7.37 -8.70 -17.84
CA THR A 27 6.28 -9.26 -17.05
C THR A 27 5.00 -8.51 -17.37
N THR A 28 3.92 -9.24 -17.47
CA THR A 28 2.59 -8.64 -17.55
C THR A 28 2.11 -8.46 -16.13
N ASP A 29 1.95 -7.21 -15.75
CA ASP A 29 1.32 -6.79 -14.52
C ASP A 29 -0.03 -6.14 -14.86
N ALA A 30 -0.90 -5.99 -13.89
CA ALA A 30 -2.17 -5.33 -14.10
C ALA A 30 -2.58 -4.48 -12.92
N LEU A 31 -3.17 -3.33 -13.20
CA LEU A 31 -3.94 -2.56 -12.23
C LEU A 31 -5.34 -3.15 -12.17
N LYS A 32 -5.80 -3.53 -10.98
CA LYS A 32 -7.13 -4.06 -10.73
C LYS A 32 -7.94 -3.05 -9.92
N ALA A 33 -9.14 -2.77 -10.39
CA ALA A 33 -10.14 -2.01 -9.65
C ALA A 33 -11.42 -2.84 -9.59
N SER A 34 -11.99 -3.02 -8.39
CA SER A 34 -13.26 -3.76 -8.22
C SER A 34 -14.21 -2.96 -7.35
N TYR A 35 -15.50 -3.20 -7.52
CA TYR A 35 -16.56 -2.66 -6.68
C TYR A 35 -17.54 -3.75 -6.28
N GLU A 36 -17.90 -3.77 -5.00
CA GLU A 36 -18.95 -4.63 -4.44
C GLU A 36 -19.65 -3.96 -3.27
N GLU A 37 -20.87 -4.38 -2.97
CA GLU A 37 -21.67 -3.81 -1.89
C GLU A 37 -22.02 -4.88 -0.85
N LEU A 38 -21.31 -4.85 0.28
CA LEU A 38 -21.50 -5.78 1.38
C LEU A 38 -22.78 -5.48 2.16
N THR A 39 -23.43 -6.52 2.63
CA THR A 39 -24.51 -6.45 3.62
C THR A 39 -23.93 -6.71 5.00
N LEU A 40 -23.99 -5.72 5.87
CA LEU A 40 -23.55 -5.77 7.26
C LEU A 40 -24.68 -6.23 8.19
N PRO A 41 -24.39 -6.56 9.48
CA PRO A 41 -25.40 -6.77 10.50
C PRO A 41 -26.43 -5.64 10.52
N GLY A 42 -27.70 -5.98 10.75
CA GLY A 42 -28.80 -4.99 10.71
C GLY A 42 -29.24 -4.57 9.31
N LYS A 43 -28.77 -5.26 8.27
CA LYS A 43 -29.05 -4.97 6.84
C LYS A 43 -28.45 -3.64 6.35
N GLU A 44 -27.49 -3.09 7.05
CA GLU A 44 -26.72 -1.94 6.60
C GLU A 44 -25.92 -2.30 5.33
N ARG A 45 -25.75 -1.33 4.43
CA ARG A 45 -24.99 -1.51 3.19
C ARG A 45 -23.69 -0.75 3.25
N MET A 46 -22.60 -1.41 2.84
CA MET A 46 -21.26 -0.82 2.71
C MET A 46 -20.72 -1.11 1.31
N GLY A 47 -20.60 -0.08 0.47
CA GLY A 47 -19.96 -0.18 -0.83
C GLY A 47 -18.44 -0.08 -0.66
N MET A 48 -17.73 -1.05 -1.21
CA MET A 48 -16.26 -1.11 -1.16
C MET A 48 -15.65 -1.08 -2.56
N VAL A 49 -14.54 -0.38 -2.69
CA VAL A 49 -13.67 -0.38 -3.86
C VAL A 49 -12.36 -1.09 -3.52
N GLU A 50 -11.93 -1.98 -4.37
CA GLU A 50 -10.56 -2.51 -4.39
C GLU A 50 -9.70 -1.71 -5.36
N LEU A 51 -8.48 -1.41 -4.95
CA LEU A 51 -7.39 -1.00 -5.82
C LEU A 51 -6.20 -1.92 -5.56
N GLY A 52 -5.71 -2.58 -6.59
CA GLY A 52 -4.63 -3.55 -6.45
C GLY A 52 -3.71 -3.61 -7.66
N ILE A 53 -2.56 -4.22 -7.44
CA ILE A 53 -1.57 -4.55 -8.48
C ILE A 53 -1.47 -6.07 -8.51
N MET A 54 -1.69 -6.65 -9.69
CA MET A 54 -1.59 -8.08 -9.94
C MET A 54 -0.38 -8.35 -10.82
N HIS A 55 0.30 -9.45 -10.56
CA HIS A 55 1.42 -9.96 -11.34
C HIS A 55 1.05 -11.35 -11.88
N ASP A 56 1.17 -11.53 -13.18
CA ASP A 56 0.87 -12.80 -13.83
C ASP A 56 2.09 -13.73 -13.75
N PHE A 57 1.99 -14.75 -12.89
CA PHE A 57 3.02 -15.81 -12.78
C PHE A 57 2.96 -16.81 -13.92
N THR A 58 1.77 -17.04 -14.44
CA THR A 58 1.49 -17.86 -15.61
C THR A 58 0.30 -17.26 -16.35
N ASP A 59 0.00 -17.76 -17.54
CA ASP A 59 -1.20 -17.35 -18.29
C ASP A 59 -2.50 -17.52 -17.53
N ASN A 60 -2.50 -18.39 -16.50
CA ASN A 60 -3.70 -18.75 -15.75
C ASN A 60 -3.66 -18.31 -14.28
N ILE A 61 -2.52 -17.94 -13.73
CA ILE A 61 -2.35 -17.63 -12.30
C ILE A 61 -1.77 -16.25 -12.14
N SER A 62 -2.49 -15.40 -11.43
CA SER A 62 -2.00 -14.09 -10.98
C SER A 62 -1.97 -14.01 -9.46
N LEU A 63 -0.97 -13.31 -8.92
CA LEU A 63 -0.88 -12.96 -7.51
C LEU A 63 -0.65 -11.46 -7.39
N GLY A 64 -1.20 -10.86 -6.35
CA GLY A 64 -1.10 -9.44 -6.17
C GLY A 64 -1.29 -8.98 -4.74
N PHE A 65 -1.33 -7.67 -4.62
CA PHE A 65 -1.60 -6.98 -3.38
C PHE A 65 -2.61 -5.87 -3.64
N GLY A 66 -3.62 -5.79 -2.78
CA GLY A 66 -4.70 -4.82 -2.92
C GLY A 66 -5.10 -4.18 -1.60
N SER A 67 -5.82 -3.08 -1.71
CA SER A 67 -6.50 -2.40 -0.62
C SER A 67 -7.99 -2.31 -0.95
N TRP A 68 -8.83 -2.78 -0.02
CA TRP A 68 -10.27 -2.71 -0.06
C TRP A 68 -10.73 -1.57 0.83
N MET A 69 -11.49 -0.61 0.30
CA MET A 69 -11.81 0.64 0.98
C MET A 69 -13.31 0.93 0.87
N ALA A 70 -13.94 1.30 2.00
CA ALA A 70 -15.31 1.77 1.98
C ALA A 70 -15.42 3.13 1.28
N VAL A 71 -16.41 3.23 0.37
CA VAL A 71 -16.69 4.46 -0.41
C VAL A 71 -18.17 4.84 -0.39
N LYS A 72 -19.05 3.97 0.14
CA LYS A 72 -20.50 4.19 0.22
C LYS A 72 -21.08 3.60 1.51
N GLY A 73 -22.11 4.23 2.05
CA GLY A 73 -22.74 3.87 3.33
C GLY A 73 -22.28 4.79 4.45
N GLU A 74 -22.09 4.21 5.65
CA GLU A 74 -21.76 4.95 6.88
C GLU A 74 -20.40 4.50 7.50
N ARG A 75 -19.59 3.71 6.76
CA ARG A 75 -18.39 3.07 7.29
C ARG A 75 -17.08 3.68 6.74
N GLY A 76 -17.08 4.98 6.46
CA GLY A 76 -15.87 5.67 6.03
C GLY A 76 -14.68 5.40 6.96
N GLY A 77 -13.52 5.15 6.34
CA GLY A 77 -12.32 4.68 7.04
C GLY A 77 -12.29 3.17 7.32
N PHE A 78 -13.26 2.38 6.81
CA PHE A 78 -13.11 0.93 6.78
C PHE A 78 -12.18 0.55 5.62
N ILE A 79 -11.01 0.05 5.95
CA ILE A 79 -9.95 -0.27 4.99
C ILE A 79 -9.32 -1.61 5.39
N THR A 80 -9.09 -2.46 4.41
CA THR A 80 -8.27 -3.67 4.55
C THR A 80 -7.20 -3.69 3.48
N ILE A 81 -6.04 -4.22 3.82
CA ILE A 81 -4.93 -4.46 2.91
C ILE A 81 -4.63 -5.96 2.88
N GLY A 82 -4.22 -6.49 1.73
CA GLY A 82 -3.99 -7.93 1.68
C GLY A 82 -3.46 -8.44 0.35
N LEU A 83 -3.30 -9.75 0.33
CA LEU A 83 -2.83 -10.51 -0.83
C LEU A 83 -4.02 -11.02 -1.62
N ASP A 84 -3.93 -10.96 -2.94
CA ASP A 84 -4.90 -11.46 -3.89
C ASP A 84 -4.30 -12.58 -4.74
N GLY A 85 -5.03 -13.68 -4.92
CA GLY A 85 -4.72 -14.73 -5.85
C GLY A 85 -5.87 -14.90 -6.85
N GLY A 86 -5.55 -14.87 -8.14
CA GLY A 86 -6.48 -15.08 -9.23
C GLY A 86 -6.15 -16.34 -10.04
N LEU A 87 -7.18 -17.03 -10.48
CA LEU A 87 -7.09 -18.14 -11.41
C LEU A 87 -8.01 -17.85 -12.59
N HIS A 88 -7.44 -17.84 -13.78
CA HIS A 88 -8.12 -17.50 -15.02
C HIS A 88 -8.13 -18.71 -15.95
N TYR A 89 -9.30 -19.09 -16.45
CA TYR A 89 -9.42 -20.21 -17.37
C TYR A 89 -10.19 -19.77 -18.63
N PRO A 90 -9.57 -19.82 -19.83
CA PRO A 90 -10.22 -19.40 -21.06
C PRO A 90 -11.41 -20.32 -21.39
N VAL A 91 -12.59 -19.72 -21.54
CA VAL A 91 -13.83 -20.40 -21.97
C VAL A 91 -14.05 -20.21 -23.47
N THR A 92 -13.73 -18.99 -23.95
CA THR A 92 -13.71 -18.63 -25.36
C THR A 92 -12.48 -17.76 -25.65
N GLU A 93 -12.30 -17.32 -26.90
CA GLU A 93 -11.21 -16.41 -27.28
C GLU A 93 -11.25 -15.05 -26.55
N VAL A 94 -12.42 -14.64 -26.04
CA VAL A 94 -12.64 -13.32 -25.43
C VAL A 94 -13.26 -13.39 -24.04
N ILE A 95 -13.62 -14.57 -23.54
CA ILE A 95 -14.24 -14.76 -22.21
C ILE A 95 -13.46 -15.79 -21.43
N ASP A 96 -13.02 -15.40 -20.23
CA ASP A 96 -12.45 -16.32 -19.24
C ASP A 96 -13.38 -16.51 -18.05
N LEU A 97 -13.35 -17.70 -17.47
CA LEU A 97 -13.75 -17.93 -16.09
C LEU A 97 -12.68 -17.28 -15.18
N ASP A 98 -13.12 -16.43 -14.24
CA ASP A 98 -12.26 -15.75 -13.29
C ASP A 98 -12.68 -16.12 -11.87
N THR A 99 -11.76 -16.70 -11.11
CA THR A 99 -11.99 -17.07 -9.72
C THR A 99 -10.78 -16.75 -8.87
N GLY A 100 -10.97 -16.52 -7.58
CA GLY A 100 -9.83 -16.23 -6.72
C GLY A 100 -10.15 -16.11 -5.25
N LEU A 101 -9.09 -15.80 -4.51
CA LEU A 101 -9.07 -15.66 -3.06
C LEU A 101 -8.27 -14.42 -2.68
N SER A 102 -8.84 -13.57 -1.83
CA SER A 102 -8.11 -12.50 -1.15
C SER A 102 -8.00 -12.81 0.35
N VAL A 103 -6.82 -12.57 0.90
CA VAL A 103 -6.55 -12.69 2.35
C VAL A 103 -6.05 -11.33 2.82
N GLY A 104 -6.87 -10.63 3.56
CA GLY A 104 -6.59 -9.26 4.01
C GLY A 104 -6.59 -9.11 5.52
N ALA A 105 -6.11 -7.96 5.95
CA ALA A 105 -6.09 -7.51 7.33
C ALA A 105 -6.59 -6.08 7.41
N GLY A 106 -7.32 -5.73 8.48
CA GLY A 106 -7.82 -4.38 8.69
C GLY A 106 -9.22 -4.31 9.24
N GLY A 107 -9.90 -3.22 8.96
CA GLY A 107 -11.24 -2.91 9.45
C GLY A 107 -11.47 -1.41 9.45
N GLY A 108 -12.29 -0.91 10.36
CA GLY A 108 -12.58 0.52 10.42
C GLY A 108 -13.68 0.87 11.41
N ARG A 109 -14.52 1.82 11.05
CA ARG A 109 -15.65 2.25 11.88
C ARG A 109 -16.54 1.06 12.24
N GLY A 110 -16.72 0.84 13.53
CA GLY A 110 -17.33 -0.34 14.11
C GLY A 110 -16.32 -1.19 14.90
N GLY A 111 -15.02 -0.98 14.68
CA GLY A 111 -13.93 -1.59 15.44
C GLY A 111 -14.01 -3.12 15.45
N TYR A 112 -13.55 -3.70 16.57
CA TYR A 112 -13.51 -5.15 16.74
C TYR A 112 -14.90 -5.82 16.78
N THR A 113 -15.96 -5.10 17.10
CA THR A 113 -17.34 -5.64 17.08
C THR A 113 -17.82 -5.96 15.67
N LEU A 114 -17.31 -5.25 14.66
CA LEU A 114 -17.65 -5.46 13.26
C LEU A 114 -16.63 -6.35 12.55
N SER A 115 -15.34 -6.04 12.71
CA SER A 115 -14.24 -6.71 12.00
C SER A 115 -13.45 -7.72 12.88
N GLY A 116 -13.80 -7.89 14.15
CA GLY A 116 -13.13 -8.82 15.06
C GLY A 116 -11.65 -8.54 15.19
N GLY A 117 -10.82 -9.55 14.93
CA GLY A 117 -9.36 -9.41 14.84
C GLY A 117 -8.88 -8.69 13.59
N GLY A 118 -9.74 -8.53 12.58
CA GLY A 118 -9.45 -7.84 11.32
C GLY A 118 -9.08 -8.75 10.14
N LEU A 119 -9.04 -10.07 10.31
CA LEU A 119 -8.80 -10.99 9.19
C LEU A 119 -9.98 -10.96 8.23
N MET A 120 -9.74 -10.55 6.98
CA MET A 120 -10.70 -10.62 5.89
C MET A 120 -10.35 -11.79 4.97
N LEU A 121 -11.33 -12.62 4.67
CA LEU A 121 -11.26 -13.61 3.61
C LEU A 121 -12.32 -13.26 2.56
N ARG A 122 -11.91 -13.17 1.31
CA ARG A 122 -12.81 -12.97 0.18
C ARG A 122 -12.55 -14.03 -0.87
N THR A 123 -13.60 -14.76 -1.24
CA THR A 123 -13.58 -15.66 -2.39
C THR A 123 -14.50 -15.14 -3.47
N TYR A 124 -14.18 -15.36 -4.72
CA TYR A 124 -15.02 -14.91 -5.82
C TYR A 124 -14.99 -15.89 -7.00
N ALA A 125 -16.06 -15.84 -7.79
CA ALA A 125 -16.16 -16.51 -9.07
C ALA A 125 -17.01 -15.68 -10.04
N GLY A 126 -16.59 -15.57 -11.29
CA GLY A 126 -17.27 -14.78 -12.29
C GLY A 126 -16.71 -15.03 -13.69
N LEU A 127 -17.08 -14.17 -14.59
CA LEU A 127 -16.58 -14.15 -15.96
C LEU A 127 -15.88 -12.81 -16.21
N ARG A 128 -14.82 -12.82 -16.98
CA ARG A 128 -14.17 -11.61 -17.48
C ARG A 128 -14.15 -11.60 -19.01
N TYR A 129 -14.38 -10.44 -19.58
CA TYR A 129 -14.41 -10.17 -21.00
C TYR A 129 -13.19 -9.36 -21.42
N ASN A 130 -12.49 -9.84 -22.44
CA ASN A 130 -11.32 -9.19 -23.03
C ASN A 130 -11.74 -8.05 -23.97
N MET A 131 -11.39 -6.82 -23.60
CA MET A 131 -11.63 -5.62 -24.41
C MET A 131 -10.41 -5.22 -25.26
N GLY A 132 -9.47 -6.14 -25.46
CA GLY A 132 -8.23 -5.90 -26.20
C GLY A 132 -7.30 -4.96 -25.45
N SER A 133 -6.85 -3.90 -26.10
CA SER A 133 -5.96 -2.89 -25.49
C SER A 133 -6.54 -2.14 -24.30
N TRP A 134 -7.86 -2.23 -24.07
CA TRP A 134 -8.56 -1.62 -22.93
C TRP A 134 -8.57 -2.53 -21.69
N GLY A 135 -8.01 -3.73 -21.77
CA GLY A 135 -7.93 -4.65 -20.65
C GLY A 135 -9.16 -5.53 -20.51
N TRP A 136 -9.51 -5.89 -19.26
CA TRP A 136 -10.54 -6.86 -18.94
C TRP A 136 -11.63 -6.23 -18.09
N LEU A 137 -12.88 -6.51 -18.44
CA LEU A 137 -14.06 -6.18 -17.65
C LEU A 137 -14.67 -7.49 -17.10
N GLY A 138 -14.80 -7.61 -15.80
CA GLY A 138 -15.32 -8.82 -15.15
C GLY A 138 -16.52 -8.54 -14.25
N ALA A 139 -17.37 -9.55 -14.10
CA ALA A 139 -18.47 -9.53 -13.16
C ALA A 139 -18.75 -10.94 -12.61
N GLY A 140 -19.26 -11.03 -11.40
CA GLY A 140 -19.54 -12.32 -10.76
C GLY A 140 -20.13 -12.16 -9.38
N VAL A 141 -19.93 -13.18 -8.56
CA VAL A 141 -20.37 -13.22 -7.16
C VAL A 141 -19.15 -13.42 -6.27
N SER A 142 -19.10 -12.67 -5.17
CA SER A 142 -18.09 -12.80 -4.13
C SER A 142 -18.73 -13.13 -2.78
N TYR A 143 -17.95 -13.75 -1.91
CA TYR A 143 -18.26 -13.97 -0.50
C TYR A 143 -17.14 -13.37 0.34
N VAL A 144 -17.49 -12.49 1.27
CA VAL A 144 -16.58 -11.84 2.21
C VAL A 144 -16.91 -12.26 3.62
N ASP A 145 -15.87 -12.66 4.37
CA ASP A 145 -15.95 -13.15 5.74
C ASP A 145 -14.85 -12.54 6.62
N PHE A 146 -15.18 -12.29 7.89
CA PHE A 146 -14.23 -11.88 8.93
C PHE A 146 -14.19 -12.94 10.04
N PRO A 147 -13.51 -14.07 9.83
CA PRO A 147 -13.65 -15.27 10.66
C PRO A 147 -13.05 -15.13 12.08
N ASN A 148 -12.20 -14.13 12.34
CA ASN A 148 -11.58 -13.91 13.64
C ASN A 148 -12.46 -13.05 14.57
N GLY A 149 -13.72 -13.46 14.74
CA GLY A 149 -14.67 -12.83 15.66
C GLY A 149 -15.37 -11.60 15.07
N GLY A 150 -15.26 -11.36 13.78
CA GLY A 150 -16.03 -10.32 13.09
C GLY A 150 -17.47 -10.74 12.84
N ALA A 151 -18.32 -9.75 12.60
CA ALA A 151 -19.74 -9.95 12.32
C ALA A 151 -20.10 -9.82 10.83
N ILE A 152 -19.10 -9.63 9.96
CA ILE A 152 -19.29 -9.49 8.52
C ILE A 152 -19.26 -10.86 7.86
N HIS A 153 -20.39 -11.25 7.26
CA HIS A 153 -20.56 -12.44 6.43
C HIS A 153 -21.49 -12.06 5.29
N SER A 154 -20.96 -11.84 4.09
CA SER A 154 -21.75 -11.24 3.01
C SER A 154 -21.47 -11.90 1.66
N THR A 155 -22.53 -12.20 0.92
CA THR A 155 -22.49 -12.65 -0.48
C THR A 155 -23.12 -11.58 -1.35
N GLN A 156 -22.42 -11.14 -2.38
CA GLN A 156 -22.85 -10.03 -3.23
C GLN A 156 -22.30 -10.15 -4.66
N PRO A 157 -22.94 -9.49 -5.64
CA PRO A 157 -22.35 -9.30 -6.95
C PRO A 157 -21.15 -8.35 -6.85
N PHE A 158 -20.17 -8.55 -7.74
CA PHE A 158 -19.06 -7.63 -7.92
C PHE A 158 -18.88 -7.26 -9.40
N LEU A 159 -18.25 -6.10 -9.61
CA LEU A 159 -17.75 -5.65 -10.91
C LEU A 159 -16.24 -5.41 -10.76
N THR A 160 -15.45 -5.84 -11.75
CA THR A 160 -14.00 -5.61 -11.75
C THR A 160 -13.52 -5.11 -13.11
N TYR A 161 -12.52 -4.26 -13.07
CA TYR A 161 -11.79 -3.81 -14.25
C TYR A 161 -10.31 -4.06 -14.02
N THR A 162 -9.64 -4.69 -15.00
CA THR A 162 -8.23 -5.00 -14.93
C THR A 162 -7.53 -4.42 -16.16
N LEU A 163 -6.62 -3.49 -15.92
CA LEU A 163 -5.82 -2.83 -16.96
C LEU A 163 -4.41 -3.40 -16.97
N PRO A 164 -4.05 -4.21 -17.98
CA PRO A 164 -2.71 -4.75 -18.09
C PRO A 164 -1.69 -3.68 -18.47
N PHE A 165 -0.50 -3.78 -17.90
CA PHE A 165 0.66 -2.99 -18.27
C PHE A 165 1.91 -3.88 -18.27
N THR A 166 2.90 -3.48 -19.05
CA THR A 166 4.17 -4.22 -19.11
C THR A 166 5.16 -3.54 -18.18
N SER A 167 5.70 -4.31 -17.25
CA SER A 167 6.84 -3.90 -16.43
C SER A 167 8.08 -4.69 -16.80
N PHE A 168 9.22 -4.11 -16.52
CA PHE A 168 10.52 -4.72 -16.75
C PHE A 168 11.14 -5.07 -15.42
N ILE A 169 11.11 -6.35 -15.08
CA ILE A 169 11.62 -6.86 -13.81
C ILE A 169 12.67 -7.94 -14.09
N GLU A 170 13.84 -7.79 -13.50
CA GLU A 170 14.88 -8.81 -13.48
C GLU A 170 14.92 -9.48 -12.10
N ASN A 171 14.72 -10.79 -12.06
CA ASN A 171 14.73 -11.53 -10.81
C ASN A 171 16.11 -11.57 -10.17
N GLY A 172 16.18 -11.25 -8.88
CA GLY A 172 17.40 -11.25 -8.08
C GLY A 172 18.29 -10.01 -8.29
N TRP A 173 19.44 -10.00 -7.63
CA TRP A 173 20.43 -8.92 -7.69
C TRP A 173 21.74 -9.32 -8.36
N GLY A 174 21.76 -10.47 -9.05
CA GLY A 174 22.93 -10.96 -9.79
C GLY A 174 23.32 -10.03 -10.93
N LYS A 175 24.42 -10.35 -11.61
CA LYS A 175 24.78 -9.68 -12.87
C LYS A 175 23.77 -10.08 -13.92
N SER A 176 23.16 -9.11 -14.58
CA SER A 176 22.31 -9.37 -15.75
C SER A 176 23.08 -10.13 -16.81
N GLN A 177 22.54 -11.26 -17.28
CA GLN A 177 23.15 -12.05 -18.37
C GLN A 177 22.53 -11.73 -19.74
N GLN A 178 21.44 -10.95 -19.75
CA GLN A 178 20.77 -10.57 -21.01
C GLN A 178 20.58 -9.07 -21.10
N SER A 179 21.13 -8.48 -22.17
CA SER A 179 20.71 -7.15 -22.61
C SER A 179 19.45 -7.32 -23.48
N LEU A 180 18.41 -6.53 -23.22
CA LEU A 180 17.32 -6.38 -24.19
C LEU A 180 17.89 -5.87 -25.52
N GLY A 181 17.42 -6.43 -26.61
CA GLY A 181 17.77 -5.91 -27.93
C GLY A 181 17.20 -4.49 -28.09
N ASP A 182 17.94 -3.59 -28.77
CA ASP A 182 17.65 -2.16 -28.95
C ASP A 182 16.19 -1.86 -29.36
N LYS A 183 15.57 -2.74 -30.15
CA LYS A 183 14.19 -2.59 -30.61
C LYS A 183 13.14 -2.79 -29.54
N GLN A 184 13.39 -3.63 -28.53
CA GLN A 184 12.48 -3.82 -27.39
C GLN A 184 12.64 -2.70 -26.38
N TYR A 185 13.86 -2.23 -26.19
CA TYR A 185 14.21 -1.13 -25.30
C TYR A 185 13.55 0.19 -25.72
N ASN A 186 13.58 0.52 -27.01
CA ASN A 186 12.98 1.74 -27.57
C ASN A 186 11.44 1.77 -27.53
N ARG A 187 10.77 0.65 -27.26
CA ARG A 187 9.32 0.58 -27.04
C ARG A 187 8.90 0.88 -25.61
N LEU A 188 9.83 0.81 -24.67
CA LEU A 188 9.60 1.11 -23.27
C LEU A 188 10.06 2.56 -23.03
N SER A 189 9.16 3.52 -23.22
CA SER A 189 9.47 4.92 -22.87
C SER A 189 9.87 4.99 -21.40
N PRO A 190 11.02 5.63 -21.06
CA PRO A 190 11.42 5.81 -19.67
C PRO A 190 10.31 6.58 -18.94
N LYS A 191 9.76 5.98 -17.90
CA LYS A 191 8.79 6.67 -17.06
C LYS A 191 9.54 7.37 -15.94
N VAL A 192 9.34 8.65 -15.85
CA VAL A 192 9.81 9.45 -14.72
C VAL A 192 8.84 9.21 -13.56
N HIS A 193 9.37 8.89 -12.39
CA HIS A 193 8.60 8.71 -11.16
C HIS A 193 9.09 9.70 -10.11
N SER A 194 8.21 10.11 -9.20
CA SER A 194 8.64 10.76 -7.97
C SER A 194 8.02 10.07 -6.76
N LEU A 195 8.77 10.03 -5.66
CA LEU A 195 8.31 9.65 -4.34
C LEU A 195 8.45 10.87 -3.42
N GLU A 196 7.38 11.25 -2.78
CA GLU A 196 7.27 12.45 -1.96
C GLU A 196 6.85 12.09 -0.54
N LEU A 197 7.59 12.58 0.44
CA LEU A 197 7.16 12.62 1.83
C LEU A 197 6.26 13.84 2.01
N VAL A 198 5.06 13.63 2.53
CA VAL A 198 4.02 14.66 2.66
C VAL A 198 3.72 14.93 4.12
N THR A 199 3.70 16.20 4.48
CA THR A 199 3.11 16.70 5.72
C THR A 199 2.00 17.66 5.34
N ARG A 200 0.77 17.40 5.78
CA ARG A 200 -0.40 18.18 5.40
C ARG A 200 -1.18 18.64 6.62
N LYS A 201 -1.51 19.92 6.68
CA LYS A 201 -2.45 20.49 7.62
C LYS A 201 -3.82 20.61 6.96
N LEU A 202 -4.85 20.09 7.63
CA LEU A 202 -6.25 20.22 7.23
C LEU A 202 -6.89 21.26 8.15
N PHE A 203 -7.34 22.36 7.56
CA PHE A 203 -8.13 23.40 8.21
C PHE A 203 -9.60 23.05 8.00
N MET A 204 -10.23 22.53 9.05
CA MET A 204 -11.58 22.00 8.96
C MET A 204 -12.61 23.10 8.75
N ALA A 205 -13.59 22.86 7.87
CA ALA A 205 -14.72 23.75 7.73
C ALA A 205 -15.58 23.74 9.01
N SER A 206 -16.18 24.86 9.37
CA SER A 206 -17.06 24.98 10.54
C SER A 206 -18.30 24.08 10.50
N THR A 207 -18.62 23.54 9.32
CA THR A 207 -19.70 22.56 9.10
C THR A 207 -19.26 21.13 9.33
N SER A 208 -17.95 20.85 9.43
CA SER A 208 -17.43 19.51 9.64
C SER A 208 -17.72 19.02 11.07
N ARG A 209 -18.13 17.77 11.17
CA ARG A 209 -18.53 17.13 12.44
C ARG A 209 -17.72 15.88 12.68
N THR A 210 -17.63 15.49 13.94
CA THR A 210 -17.25 14.15 14.34
C THR A 210 -18.39 13.18 14.09
N ASP A 211 -18.12 11.89 14.10
CA ASP A 211 -19.14 10.83 13.95
C ASP A 211 -20.16 10.81 15.12
N THR A 212 -19.85 11.48 16.23
CA THR A 212 -20.76 11.71 17.37
C THR A 212 -21.51 13.05 17.30
N GLY A 213 -21.33 13.84 16.23
CA GLY A 213 -22.00 15.11 15.96
C GLY A 213 -21.31 16.34 16.58
N GLY A 214 -20.19 16.17 17.29
CA GLY A 214 -19.37 17.29 17.80
C GLY A 214 -18.65 18.04 16.67
N GLU A 215 -18.08 19.20 17.00
CA GLU A 215 -17.26 19.97 16.05
C GLU A 215 -15.96 19.23 15.74
N GLN A 216 -15.61 19.11 14.45
CA GLN A 216 -14.34 18.50 14.03
C GLN A 216 -13.22 19.54 14.05
N GLY A 217 -12.24 19.32 14.92
CA GLY A 217 -11.03 20.16 14.94
C GLY A 217 -10.07 19.86 13.78
N ASP A 218 -9.11 20.77 13.59
CA ASP A 218 -8.08 20.65 12.58
C ASP A 218 -7.23 19.38 12.74
N LEU A 219 -6.81 18.82 11.59
CA LEU A 219 -5.94 17.64 11.54
C LEU A 219 -4.57 17.98 10.98
N THR A 220 -3.57 17.21 11.41
CA THR A 220 -2.28 17.11 10.74
C THR A 220 -2.10 15.67 10.31
N ILE A 221 -1.77 15.45 9.04
CA ILE A 221 -1.54 14.12 8.48
C ILE A 221 -0.16 14.03 7.86
N LEU A 222 0.41 12.84 7.89
CA LEU A 222 1.71 12.49 7.32
C LEU A 222 1.52 11.32 6.36
N GLY A 223 2.28 11.30 5.28
CA GLY A 223 2.23 10.19 4.35
C GLY A 223 3.22 10.29 3.21
N ILE A 224 2.91 9.54 2.19
CA ILE A 224 3.67 9.49 0.95
C ILE A 224 2.76 9.72 -0.25
N GLU A 225 3.32 10.37 -1.26
CA GLU A 225 2.70 10.51 -2.59
C GLU A 225 3.67 9.94 -3.62
N TRP A 226 3.16 9.08 -4.49
CA TRP A 226 3.87 8.59 -5.66
C TRP A 226 3.26 9.21 -6.91
N ARG A 227 4.11 9.75 -7.77
CA ARG A 227 3.72 10.22 -9.11
C ARG A 227 4.43 9.43 -10.20
N THR A 228 3.69 9.13 -11.25
CA THR A 228 4.23 8.57 -12.50
C THR A 228 3.92 9.56 -13.61
N TYR A 229 4.94 10.08 -14.27
CA TYR A 229 4.77 11.03 -15.34
C TYR A 229 4.43 10.34 -16.66
N LEU A 230 3.37 10.81 -17.32
CA LEU A 230 2.82 10.31 -18.57
C LEU A 230 3.18 11.30 -19.69
N GLY A 231 4.46 11.35 -20.06
CA GLY A 231 5.02 12.40 -20.92
C GLY A 231 5.55 13.58 -20.10
N ASP A 232 5.65 14.76 -20.71
CA ASP A 232 6.35 15.91 -20.11
C ASP A 232 5.53 16.62 -19.02
N ASN A 233 4.21 16.63 -19.14
CA ASN A 233 3.33 17.47 -18.34
C ASN A 233 2.33 16.69 -17.50
N TRP A 234 1.74 15.61 -18.02
CA TRP A 234 0.74 14.83 -17.32
C TRP A 234 1.36 13.85 -16.34
N TYR A 235 0.70 13.64 -15.20
CA TYR A 235 1.08 12.58 -14.27
C TYR A 235 -0.15 11.91 -13.66
N ALA A 236 0.01 10.62 -13.33
CA ALA A 236 -0.87 9.90 -12.42
C ALA A 236 -0.25 9.94 -11.03
N LYS A 237 -1.08 9.96 -9.97
CA LYS A 237 -0.62 9.94 -8.58
C LYS A 237 -1.38 8.95 -7.72
N LEU A 238 -0.69 8.44 -6.71
CA LEU A 238 -1.25 7.68 -5.60
C LEU A 238 -0.72 8.30 -4.30
N GLU A 239 -1.60 8.61 -3.37
CA GLU A 239 -1.29 9.26 -2.11
C GLU A 239 -1.86 8.42 -0.96
N THR A 240 -1.08 8.18 0.09
CA THR A 240 -1.53 7.52 1.30
C THR A 240 -1.03 8.29 2.51
N GLU A 241 -1.94 8.69 3.38
CA GLU A 241 -1.68 9.56 4.52
C GLU A 241 -2.46 9.09 5.76
N GLY A 242 -1.87 9.27 6.93
CA GLY A 242 -2.48 8.96 8.22
C GLY A 242 -2.31 10.08 9.22
N ALA A 243 -3.19 10.15 10.22
CA ALA A 243 -3.18 11.20 11.23
C ALA A 243 -1.89 11.20 12.07
N ALA A 244 -1.33 12.40 12.22
CA ALA A 244 -0.23 12.75 13.11
C ALA A 244 -0.65 13.76 14.17
N GLY A 245 -1.90 14.24 14.11
CA GLY A 245 -2.49 15.14 15.10
C GLY A 245 -3.95 15.43 14.79
N GLY A 246 -4.72 15.70 15.84
CA GLY A 246 -6.14 16.04 15.77
C GLY A 246 -7.08 14.84 15.88
N SER A 247 -6.86 13.76 15.11
CA SER A 247 -7.79 12.63 15.05
C SER A 247 -7.05 11.32 14.79
N ALA A 248 -6.44 10.75 15.83
CA ALA A 248 -5.68 9.50 15.72
C ALA A 248 -6.55 8.38 15.11
N GLY A 249 -5.99 7.71 14.09
CA GLY A 249 -6.72 6.67 13.34
C GLY A 249 -7.46 7.19 12.11
N TYR A 250 -7.44 8.50 11.81
CA TYR A 250 -7.83 8.97 10.47
C TYR A 250 -6.76 8.57 9.45
N MET A 251 -7.22 8.09 8.31
CA MET A 251 -6.35 7.80 7.16
C MET A 251 -7.08 8.03 5.85
N GLN A 252 -6.30 8.23 4.80
CA GLN A 252 -6.83 8.37 3.43
C GLN A 252 -5.89 7.75 2.40
N ILE A 253 -6.49 7.23 1.33
CA ILE A 253 -5.80 6.77 0.13
C ILE A 253 -6.50 7.43 -1.05
N LEU A 254 -5.75 8.23 -1.82
CA LEU A 254 -6.27 8.99 -2.96
C LEU A 254 -5.49 8.64 -4.22
N ALA A 255 -6.19 8.39 -5.31
CA ALA A 255 -5.61 8.22 -6.65
C ALA A 255 -6.12 9.32 -7.57
N GLY A 256 -5.28 9.81 -8.47
CA GLY A 256 -5.66 10.92 -9.32
C GLY A 256 -4.73 11.17 -10.48
N ALA A 257 -5.00 12.25 -11.18
CA ALA A 257 -4.17 12.73 -12.27
C ALA A 257 -3.97 14.25 -12.16
N GLY A 258 -2.83 14.71 -12.64
CA GLY A 258 -2.50 16.12 -12.61
C GLY A 258 -1.71 16.54 -13.84
N TYR A 259 -1.52 17.84 -13.92
CA TYR A 259 -0.80 18.51 -14.98
C TYR A 259 0.25 19.44 -14.39
N ARG A 260 1.49 19.36 -14.90
CA ARG A 260 2.63 20.14 -14.45
C ARG A 260 3.12 21.06 -15.58
N ILE A 261 3.42 22.30 -15.25
CA ILE A 261 3.95 23.31 -16.17
C ILE A 261 5.30 23.79 -15.62
N ALA A 262 6.34 23.79 -16.47
CA ALA A 262 7.62 24.41 -16.15
C ALA A 262 7.48 25.92 -16.21
N LEU A 263 7.78 26.62 -15.12
CA LEU A 263 7.87 28.08 -15.05
C LEU A 263 9.32 28.54 -15.29
N THR A 264 10.27 27.74 -14.81
CA THR A 264 11.72 27.87 -15.08
C THR A 264 12.32 26.46 -15.11
N ASP A 265 13.63 26.36 -15.35
CA ASP A 265 14.35 25.06 -15.32
C ASP A 265 14.25 24.34 -13.97
N LYS A 266 13.97 25.07 -12.89
CA LYS A 266 13.91 24.51 -11.52
C LYS A 266 12.55 24.66 -10.85
N LEU A 267 11.68 25.53 -11.36
CA LEU A 267 10.38 25.81 -10.74
C LEU A 267 9.26 25.34 -11.65
N PHE A 268 8.37 24.53 -11.08
CA PHE A 268 7.19 24.00 -11.74
C PHE A 268 5.94 24.38 -10.95
N ALA A 269 4.86 24.66 -11.67
CA ALA A 269 3.52 24.72 -11.10
C ALA A 269 2.76 23.46 -11.46
N ASP A 270 1.96 22.94 -10.56
CA ASP A 270 1.12 21.78 -10.82
C ASP A 270 -0.31 21.95 -10.29
N THR A 271 -1.22 21.21 -10.89
CA THR A 271 -2.59 21.06 -10.40
C THR A 271 -3.05 19.63 -10.59
N ASP A 272 -3.84 19.11 -9.65
CA ASP A 272 -4.37 17.76 -9.74
C ASP A 272 -5.81 17.64 -9.22
N LEU A 273 -6.47 16.59 -9.69
CA LEU A 273 -7.72 16.09 -9.16
C LEU A 273 -7.52 14.63 -8.74
N SER A 274 -7.97 14.31 -7.56
CA SER A 274 -7.89 12.95 -7.03
C SER A 274 -9.17 12.57 -6.29
N LEU A 275 -9.43 11.28 -6.26
CA LEU A 275 -10.52 10.67 -5.56
C LEU A 275 -10.01 9.41 -4.84
N GLY A 276 -10.72 8.98 -3.80
CA GLY A 276 -10.36 7.77 -3.09
C GLY A 276 -11.15 7.60 -1.83
N ALA A 277 -10.58 6.93 -0.87
CA ALA A 277 -11.27 6.61 0.36
C ALA A 277 -10.51 7.15 1.58
N GLY A 278 -11.25 7.58 2.60
CA GLY A 278 -10.68 7.97 3.88
C GLY A 278 -11.71 8.09 4.97
N GLY A 279 -11.21 8.23 6.20
CA GLY A 279 -12.02 8.34 7.40
C GLY A 279 -11.33 7.67 8.59
N GLY A 280 -12.11 7.31 9.60
CA GLY A 280 -11.59 6.82 10.89
C GLY A 280 -11.28 7.97 11.84
N GLY A 281 -10.75 7.65 13.02
CA GLY A 281 -10.41 8.64 14.04
C GLY A 281 -11.59 9.47 14.55
N GLY A 282 -12.84 8.98 14.39
CA GLY A 282 -14.03 9.72 14.79
C GLY A 282 -14.47 10.82 13.82
N VAL A 283 -13.91 10.88 12.61
CA VAL A 283 -14.26 11.86 11.58
C VAL A 283 -15.52 11.41 10.84
N ASP A 284 -16.50 12.33 10.64
CA ASP A 284 -17.68 12.05 9.84
C ASP A 284 -17.41 12.17 8.33
N SER A 285 -16.85 11.12 7.76
CA SER A 285 -16.62 10.97 6.32
C SER A 285 -17.74 10.19 5.61
N GLY A 286 -18.84 9.89 6.30
CA GLY A 286 -19.96 9.11 5.77
C GLY A 286 -19.49 7.76 5.25
N GLY A 287 -19.70 7.49 3.96
CA GLY A 287 -19.25 6.27 3.30
C GLY A 287 -17.76 6.20 2.99
N GLY A 288 -17.04 7.32 3.18
CA GLY A 288 -15.58 7.37 3.01
C GLY A 288 -15.09 7.86 1.65
N LEU A 289 -15.95 8.05 0.66
CA LEU A 289 -15.53 8.58 -0.64
C LEU A 289 -15.10 10.04 -0.52
N LEU A 290 -13.83 10.31 -0.83
CA LEU A 290 -13.21 11.62 -0.78
C LEU A 290 -12.94 12.14 -2.20
N LEU A 291 -13.14 13.44 -2.38
CA LEU A 291 -12.74 14.20 -3.57
C LEU A 291 -11.74 15.28 -3.15
N ASN A 292 -10.66 15.42 -3.90
CA ASN A 292 -9.61 16.39 -3.64
C ASN A 292 -9.21 17.09 -4.93
N GLY A 293 -9.10 18.41 -4.87
CA GLY A 293 -8.54 19.23 -5.93
C GLY A 293 -7.41 20.08 -5.37
N SER A 294 -6.23 20.02 -5.98
CA SER A 294 -5.04 20.71 -5.50
C SER A 294 -4.34 21.55 -6.55
N ALA A 295 -3.62 22.56 -6.08
CA ALA A 295 -2.67 23.34 -6.87
C ALA A 295 -1.43 23.60 -6.03
N GLY A 296 -0.24 23.61 -6.69
CA GLY A 296 1.02 23.75 -5.97
C GLY A 296 2.18 24.25 -6.82
N MET A 297 3.30 24.36 -6.16
CA MET A 297 4.59 24.68 -6.76
C MET A 297 5.65 23.72 -6.26
N GLN A 298 6.53 23.31 -7.16
CA GLN A 298 7.63 22.39 -6.92
C GLN A 298 8.94 23.05 -7.34
N TYR A 299 9.92 23.09 -6.44
CA TYR A 299 11.24 23.66 -6.68
C TYR A 299 12.33 22.59 -6.56
N PHE A 300 13.09 22.38 -7.63
CA PHE A 300 14.20 21.43 -7.67
C PHE A 300 15.46 22.00 -7.02
N LEU A 301 15.89 21.40 -5.91
CA LEU A 301 17.12 21.69 -5.20
C LEU A 301 18.34 21.11 -5.95
N THR A 302 18.16 19.90 -6.48
CA THR A 302 19.09 19.17 -7.34
C THR A 302 18.30 18.58 -8.52
N PRO A 303 18.92 17.96 -9.52
CA PRO A 303 18.18 17.27 -10.59
C PRO A 303 17.18 16.21 -10.10
N HIS A 304 17.39 15.68 -8.90
CA HIS A 304 16.56 14.59 -8.34
C HIS A 304 15.75 15.02 -7.11
N PHE A 305 16.27 15.91 -6.27
CA PHE A 305 15.60 16.34 -5.04
C PHE A 305 14.86 17.66 -5.22
N PHE A 306 13.65 17.69 -4.72
CA PHE A 306 12.82 18.88 -4.72
C PHE A 306 12.04 19.08 -3.44
N ALA A 307 11.61 20.30 -3.21
CA ALA A 307 10.61 20.67 -2.21
C ALA A 307 9.37 21.21 -2.92
N ALA A 308 8.18 20.94 -2.36
CA ALA A 308 6.94 21.44 -2.91
C ALA A 308 5.99 21.97 -1.83
N LEU A 309 5.17 22.94 -2.21
CA LEU A 309 4.05 23.45 -1.42
C LEU A 309 2.79 23.34 -2.25
N SER A 310 1.71 22.82 -1.67
CA SER A 310 0.41 22.75 -2.35
C SER A 310 -0.73 23.12 -1.40
N ALA A 311 -1.72 23.81 -1.95
CA ALA A 311 -3.01 24.05 -1.32
C ALA A 311 -4.07 23.19 -2.00
N ALA A 312 -5.04 22.68 -1.24
CA ALA A 312 -6.08 21.84 -1.79
C ALA A 312 -7.42 22.05 -1.06
N HIS A 313 -8.48 21.59 -1.71
CA HIS A 313 -9.80 21.42 -1.11
C HIS A 313 -10.16 19.95 -1.10
N LEU A 314 -10.37 19.40 0.09
CA LEU A 314 -10.71 18.00 0.33
C LEU A 314 -12.12 17.91 0.90
N LYS A 315 -12.95 17.02 0.34
CA LYS A 315 -14.35 16.86 0.75
C LYS A 315 -14.80 15.40 0.68
N ALA A 316 -15.53 14.95 1.71
CA ALA A 316 -16.28 13.69 1.67
C ALA A 316 -17.62 13.90 0.94
N THR A 317 -18.03 12.92 0.13
CA THR A 317 -19.27 13.00 -0.64
C THR A 317 -20.52 12.66 0.18
N GLY A 318 -20.38 11.86 1.24
CA GLY A 318 -21.49 11.31 2.02
C GLY A 318 -21.51 11.72 3.49
N GLY A 319 -20.55 12.56 3.94
CA GLY A 319 -20.47 13.05 5.32
C GLY A 319 -20.27 14.56 5.38
N SER A 320 -20.08 15.07 6.58
CA SER A 320 -19.83 16.50 6.81
C SER A 320 -18.36 16.90 6.65
N PHE A 321 -17.45 15.96 6.49
CA PHE A 321 -16.00 16.19 6.41
C PHE A 321 -15.64 17.04 5.18
N GLN A 322 -15.07 18.20 5.46
CA GLN A 322 -14.60 19.15 4.45
C GLN A 322 -13.45 20.00 5.03
N ALA A 323 -12.38 20.17 4.27
CA ALA A 323 -11.21 20.93 4.70
C ALA A 323 -10.54 21.67 3.55
N ASN A 324 -10.00 22.86 3.84
CA ASN A 324 -8.92 23.43 3.03
C ASN A 324 -7.60 22.91 3.58
N THR A 325 -6.65 22.60 2.70
CA THR A 325 -5.40 21.98 3.14
C THR A 325 -4.18 22.75 2.64
N LEU A 326 -3.11 22.67 3.42
CA LEU A 326 -1.78 23.13 3.03
C LEU A 326 -0.80 21.97 3.26
N ALA A 327 -0.08 21.59 2.21
CA ALA A 327 0.89 20.52 2.28
C ALA A 327 2.29 21.00 1.93
N PHE A 328 3.26 20.58 2.73
CA PHE A 328 4.69 20.63 2.42
C PHE A 328 5.16 19.24 2.03
N LYS A 329 5.94 19.16 0.94
CA LYS A 329 6.44 17.89 0.42
C LYS A 329 7.93 17.97 0.17
N LEU A 330 8.62 16.86 0.45
CA LEU A 330 10.02 16.63 0.07
C LEU A 330 10.06 15.41 -0.84
N GLY A 331 10.54 15.58 -2.07
CA GLY A 331 10.46 14.54 -3.08
C GLY A 331 11.80 14.19 -3.71
N TYR A 332 11.87 12.94 -4.16
CA TYR A 332 12.93 12.42 -4.99
C TYR A 332 12.35 11.95 -6.33
N GLN A 333 12.88 12.47 -7.43
CA GLN A 333 12.46 12.14 -8.79
C GLN A 333 13.48 11.23 -9.46
N THR A 334 13.03 10.09 -10.00
CA THR A 334 13.84 9.15 -10.77
C THR A 334 13.66 9.35 -12.26
N GLY A 335 14.50 8.74 -13.09
CA GLY A 335 14.33 8.75 -14.56
C GLY A 335 14.64 10.08 -15.24
N VAL A 336 15.27 11.03 -14.55
CA VAL A 336 15.69 12.32 -15.14
C VAL A 336 16.93 12.11 -15.99
N HIS A 337 16.81 12.38 -17.28
CA HIS A 337 17.95 12.35 -18.20
C HIS A 337 18.84 13.57 -17.96
N THR A 338 19.89 13.42 -17.17
CA THR A 338 21.01 14.35 -17.19
C THR A 338 22.16 13.71 -17.97
N PRO A 339 22.99 14.50 -18.68
CA PRO A 339 24.18 13.97 -19.34
C PRO A 339 25.11 13.18 -18.39
N GLU A 340 25.05 13.49 -17.09
CA GLU A 340 25.80 12.80 -16.02
C GLU A 340 25.09 11.54 -15.49
N SER A 341 23.80 11.38 -15.71
CA SER A 341 23.01 10.20 -15.25
C SER A 341 23.11 9.01 -16.20
N ALA A 342 23.87 9.12 -17.28
CA ALA A 342 24.17 8.04 -18.24
C ALA A 342 24.92 6.86 -17.62
N GLY A 343 24.53 6.42 -16.43
CA GLY A 343 25.21 5.37 -15.69
C GLY A 343 24.56 4.94 -14.39
N LEU A 344 23.30 5.34 -14.12
CA LEU A 344 22.59 4.83 -12.97
C LEU A 344 22.40 3.33 -13.12
N ALA A 345 22.93 2.57 -12.16
CA ALA A 345 22.71 1.14 -12.06
C ALA A 345 21.20 0.89 -11.88
N PRO A 346 20.68 -0.25 -12.39
CA PRO A 346 19.29 -0.62 -12.16
C PRO A 346 18.97 -0.58 -10.67
N ALA A 347 17.81 -0.03 -10.31
CA ALA A 347 17.37 0.05 -8.93
C ALA A 347 17.13 -1.34 -8.37
N CYS A 348 17.90 -1.73 -7.35
CA CYS A 348 17.66 -2.95 -6.61
C CYS A 348 16.50 -2.73 -5.66
N MET A 349 15.47 -3.55 -5.79
CA MET A 349 14.27 -3.50 -4.95
C MET A 349 14.00 -4.84 -4.28
N GLN A 350 13.26 -4.78 -3.19
CA GLN A 350 12.77 -5.96 -2.49
C GLN A 350 11.35 -5.70 -1.99
N ILE A 351 10.45 -6.64 -2.25
CA ILE A 351 9.10 -6.64 -1.66
C ILE A 351 9.06 -7.71 -0.58
N ARG A 352 8.58 -7.36 0.60
CA ARG A 352 8.42 -8.26 1.73
C ARG A 352 6.93 -8.38 2.09
N VAL A 353 6.42 -9.62 2.09
CA VAL A 353 5.17 -9.96 2.78
C VAL A 353 5.54 -10.37 4.19
N ALA A 354 4.97 -9.72 5.18
CA ALA A 354 5.40 -9.87 6.56
C ALA A 354 4.24 -10.01 7.54
N ASN A 355 4.49 -10.80 8.58
CA ASN A 355 3.73 -10.84 9.81
C ASN A 355 4.51 -10.10 10.90
N GLN A 356 3.83 -9.25 11.66
CA GLN A 356 4.37 -8.63 12.87
C GLN A 356 3.46 -8.93 14.07
N THR A 357 4.03 -9.51 15.11
CA THR A 357 3.36 -9.73 16.40
C THR A 357 3.74 -8.60 17.35
N TYR A 358 2.74 -7.86 17.83
CA TYR A 358 2.92 -6.86 18.89
C TYR A 358 2.59 -7.45 20.24
N GLN A 359 3.52 -7.35 21.18
CA GLN A 359 3.39 -7.77 22.56
C GLN A 359 3.41 -6.55 23.46
N GLN A 360 2.52 -6.53 24.44
CA GLN A 360 2.41 -5.45 25.45
C GLN A 360 3.78 -5.12 26.04
N ALA A 361 4.07 -3.83 26.15
CA ALA A 361 5.26 -3.30 26.80
C ALA A 361 5.01 -2.01 27.60
N SER A 362 3.73 -1.63 27.77
CA SER A 362 3.24 -0.63 28.72
C SER A 362 1.86 -1.03 29.22
N ASP A 363 1.48 -0.62 30.42
CA ASP A 363 0.23 -1.05 31.06
C ASP A 363 -1.02 -0.52 30.33
N LEU A 364 -0.95 0.69 29.79
CA LEU A 364 -2.05 1.38 29.11
C LEU A 364 -1.93 1.35 27.58
N TRP A 365 -1.29 0.34 27.00
CA TRP A 365 -1.03 0.30 25.58
C TRP A 365 -2.30 0.21 24.69
N ARG A 366 -3.43 -0.25 25.25
CA ARG A 366 -4.73 -0.32 24.56
C ARG A 366 -5.91 -0.27 25.54
N SER A 367 -7.03 0.24 25.06
CA SER A 367 -8.25 0.46 25.87
C SER A 367 -9.02 -0.82 26.16
N HIS A 368 -8.92 -1.84 25.29
CA HIS A 368 -9.64 -3.10 25.43
C HIS A 368 -8.69 -4.27 25.15
N HIS A 369 -8.92 -5.42 25.78
CA HIS A 369 -8.13 -6.64 25.56
C HIS A 369 -6.62 -6.48 25.77
N ALA A 370 -6.20 -5.74 26.82
CA ALA A 370 -4.80 -5.40 27.09
C ALA A 370 -3.86 -6.62 27.23
N ASN A 371 -4.40 -7.78 27.60
CA ASN A 371 -3.66 -9.04 27.75
C ASN A 371 -3.48 -9.86 26.43
N LYS A 372 -4.04 -9.36 25.31
CA LYS A 372 -3.93 -10.05 24.01
C LYS A 372 -2.84 -9.40 23.15
N SER A 373 -1.95 -10.22 22.59
CA SER A 373 -1.05 -9.77 21.50
C SER A 373 -1.84 -9.48 20.23
N ILE A 374 -1.27 -8.65 19.39
CA ILE A 374 -1.86 -8.28 18.10
C ILE A 374 -1.00 -8.87 16.99
N GLU A 375 -1.62 -9.60 16.08
CA GLU A 375 -0.97 -10.10 14.88
C GLU A 375 -1.34 -9.20 13.70
N ASN A 376 -0.32 -8.73 12.99
CA ASN A 376 -0.47 -7.84 11.84
C ASN A 376 0.07 -8.50 10.58
N LEU A 377 -0.65 -8.36 9.49
CA LEU A 377 -0.22 -8.70 8.14
C LEU A 377 0.09 -7.42 7.37
N GLY A 378 1.14 -7.42 6.59
CA GLY A 378 1.49 -6.25 5.81
C GLY A 378 2.48 -6.49 4.68
N LEU A 379 2.71 -5.41 3.95
CA LEU A 379 3.66 -5.32 2.88
C LEU A 379 4.73 -4.29 3.23
N GLN A 380 5.96 -4.58 2.83
CA GLN A 380 7.09 -3.68 2.96
C GLN A 380 7.87 -3.66 1.64
N ILE A 381 8.24 -2.46 1.20
CA ILE A 381 9.01 -2.25 -0.04
C ILE A 381 10.32 -1.57 0.33
N ASP A 382 11.43 -2.20 -0.05
CA ASP A 382 12.78 -1.69 0.17
C ASP A 382 13.38 -1.24 -1.16
N TYR A 383 13.87 0.00 -1.20
CA TYR A 383 14.59 0.59 -2.30
C TYR A 383 16.06 0.78 -1.92
N PHE A 384 16.97 0.03 -2.56
CA PHE A 384 18.40 0.05 -2.23
C PHE A 384 19.09 1.21 -2.92
N ILE A 385 19.52 2.19 -2.12
CA ILE A 385 20.32 3.35 -2.56
C ILE A 385 21.82 3.05 -2.64
N LYS A 386 22.26 2.04 -1.90
CA LYS A 386 23.62 1.47 -1.89
C LYS A 386 23.52 -0.04 -1.59
N PRO A 387 24.58 -0.84 -1.85
CA PRO A 387 24.52 -2.28 -1.63
C PRO A 387 24.03 -2.73 -0.24
N ASP A 388 24.38 -1.96 0.80
CA ASP A 388 24.06 -2.28 2.20
C ASP A 388 22.97 -1.35 2.79
N TRP A 389 22.53 -0.30 2.08
CA TRP A 389 21.60 0.72 2.58
C TRP A 389 20.35 0.88 1.71
N TYR A 390 19.20 0.93 2.31
CA TYR A 390 17.94 1.11 1.62
C TYR A 390 17.02 2.09 2.36
N ILE A 391 16.05 2.64 1.64
CA ILE A 391 14.88 3.29 2.20
C ILE A 391 13.74 2.30 2.10
N THR A 392 12.97 2.19 3.15
CA THR A 392 11.82 1.28 3.19
C THR A 392 10.55 1.99 3.57
N GLY A 393 9.43 1.55 2.97
CA GLY A 393 8.08 1.88 3.35
C GLY A 393 7.31 0.61 3.70
N GLN A 394 6.56 0.63 4.80
CA GLN A 394 5.73 -0.50 5.21
C GLN A 394 4.30 -0.07 5.55
N ALA A 395 3.34 -0.96 5.26
CA ALA A 395 1.96 -0.86 5.70
C ALA A 395 1.53 -2.17 6.34
N PHE A 396 0.99 -2.10 7.55
CA PHE A 396 0.49 -3.25 8.30
C PHE A 396 -0.91 -2.99 8.83
N ALA A 397 -1.71 -4.05 8.92
CA ALA A 397 -3.02 -4.03 9.52
C ALA A 397 -3.24 -5.27 10.42
N ALA A 398 -4.01 -5.11 11.48
CA ALA A 398 -4.31 -6.20 12.39
C ALA A 398 -5.25 -7.22 11.74
N TYR A 399 -4.94 -8.52 11.95
CA TYR A 399 -5.83 -9.61 11.57
C TYR A 399 -6.21 -10.51 12.75
N GLN A 400 -5.55 -10.37 13.91
CA GLN A 400 -5.85 -11.13 15.12
C GLN A 400 -5.56 -10.29 16.37
N GLY A 401 -6.22 -10.61 17.49
CA GLY A 401 -6.03 -9.96 18.78
C GLY A 401 -7.11 -8.95 19.14
N ASP A 402 -8.29 -9.00 18.49
CA ASP A 402 -9.42 -8.08 18.68
C ASP A 402 -9.00 -6.61 18.49
N ALA A 403 -8.18 -6.36 17.47
CA ALA A 403 -7.69 -5.06 17.08
C ALA A 403 -8.06 -4.70 15.64
N GLY A 404 -9.11 -5.32 15.10
CA GLY A 404 -9.66 -4.96 13.80
C GLY A 404 -9.91 -3.45 13.73
N ALA A 405 -9.49 -2.81 12.65
CA ALA A 405 -9.36 -1.37 12.43
C ALA A 405 -7.98 -0.77 12.83
N TYR A 406 -7.06 -1.52 13.43
CA TYR A 406 -5.69 -1.03 13.58
C TYR A 406 -4.94 -1.12 12.25
N MET A 407 -4.32 -0.01 11.89
CA MET A 407 -3.40 0.09 10.75
C MET A 407 -2.22 0.98 11.07
N THR A 408 -1.10 0.75 10.38
CA THR A 408 0.11 1.58 10.48
C THR A 408 0.79 1.67 9.12
N GLY A 409 1.34 2.86 8.82
CA GLY A 409 2.21 3.13 7.69
C GLY A 409 3.49 3.81 8.19
N LEU A 410 4.65 3.21 7.93
CA LEU A 410 5.94 3.72 8.37
C LEU A 410 6.92 3.77 7.21
N VAL A 411 7.86 4.72 7.30
CA VAL A 411 8.95 4.89 6.34
C VAL A 411 10.25 5.16 7.10
N GLY A 412 11.37 4.75 6.54
CA GLY A 412 12.67 5.06 7.13
C GLY A 412 13.85 4.34 6.49
N PRO A 413 15.07 4.61 6.98
CA PRO A 413 16.27 3.93 6.52
C PRO A 413 16.36 2.50 7.05
N GLY A 414 16.95 1.63 6.22
CA GLY A 414 17.32 0.27 6.57
C GLY A 414 18.74 -0.04 6.16
N PHE A 415 19.33 -1.00 6.86
CA PHE A 415 20.66 -1.52 6.63
C PHE A 415 20.62 -3.03 6.53
N ARG A 416 21.32 -3.58 5.53
CA ARG A 416 21.45 -5.02 5.31
C ARG A 416 22.90 -5.37 5.01
N LYS A 417 23.45 -6.39 5.69
CA LYS A 417 24.83 -6.82 5.52
C LYS A 417 24.95 -8.33 5.54
N ASN A 418 25.43 -8.93 4.46
CA ASN A 418 25.79 -10.35 4.47
C ASN A 418 27.00 -10.57 5.37
N PHE A 419 26.97 -11.62 6.22
CA PHE A 419 28.05 -11.87 7.19
C PHE A 419 28.60 -13.30 7.15
N TYR A 420 27.78 -14.30 6.81
CA TYR A 420 28.21 -15.69 6.70
C TYR A 420 27.35 -16.49 5.74
N GLY A 421 27.95 -17.01 4.65
CA GLY A 421 27.23 -17.76 3.63
C GLY A 421 26.00 -16.98 3.12
N ASN A 422 24.83 -17.58 3.21
CA ASN A 422 23.56 -16.98 2.82
C ASN A 422 22.88 -16.15 3.92
N PHE A 423 23.52 -16.00 5.11
CA PHE A 423 22.96 -15.21 6.20
C PHE A 423 23.30 -13.74 6.08
N TYR A 424 22.33 -12.89 6.42
CA TYR A 424 22.52 -11.45 6.50
C TYR A 424 21.93 -10.84 7.77
N LEU A 425 22.53 -9.77 8.24
CA LEU A 425 21.97 -8.89 9.27
C LEU A 425 21.08 -7.84 8.63
N ASN A 426 20.04 -7.47 9.35
CA ASN A 426 19.13 -6.40 9.00
C ASN A 426 18.89 -5.47 10.20
N ALA A 427 18.82 -4.17 9.96
CA ALA A 427 18.42 -3.18 10.95
C ALA A 427 17.62 -2.07 10.29
N GLU A 428 16.59 -1.56 10.98
CA GLU A 428 15.67 -0.52 10.46
C GLU A 428 15.33 0.48 11.54
N ALA A 429 15.19 1.73 11.14
CA ALA A 429 14.65 2.79 11.97
C ALA A 429 13.54 3.51 11.18
N LEU A 430 12.31 3.40 11.66
CA LEU A 430 11.09 3.77 10.94
C LEU A 430 10.28 4.76 11.77
N ALA A 431 9.59 5.67 11.08
CA ALA A 431 8.63 6.57 11.68
C ALA A 431 7.42 6.75 10.74
N GLY A 432 6.27 7.11 11.31
CA GLY A 432 5.07 7.37 10.52
C GLY A 432 3.82 7.47 11.36
N ALA A 433 2.70 7.03 10.79
CA ALA A 433 1.39 7.13 11.41
C ALA A 433 0.79 5.75 11.71
N ALA A 434 0.08 5.65 12.83
CA ALA A 434 -0.68 4.48 13.23
C ALA A 434 -1.95 4.88 13.98
N GLY A 435 -2.98 4.01 13.90
CA GLY A 435 -4.20 4.26 14.65
C GLY A 435 -5.24 3.16 14.54
N GLY A 436 -6.34 3.32 15.26
CA GLY A 436 -7.43 2.36 15.30
C GLY A 436 -7.23 1.21 16.29
N GLY A 437 -8.14 0.26 16.27
CA GLY A 437 -8.07 -0.98 17.06
C GLY A 437 -8.07 -0.80 18.59
N GLY A 438 -8.40 0.39 19.10
CA GLY A 438 -8.37 0.70 20.52
C GLY A 438 -6.96 0.83 21.11
N LEU A 439 -5.95 1.10 20.30
CA LEU A 439 -4.58 1.29 20.73
C LEU A 439 -4.32 2.73 21.15
N ALA A 440 -3.52 2.91 22.22
CA ALA A 440 -3.26 4.21 22.84
C ALA A 440 -2.21 5.02 22.07
N MET A 441 -2.50 5.33 20.78
CA MET A 441 -1.57 5.98 19.86
C MET A 441 -1.38 7.49 20.08
N GLY A 442 -2.16 8.11 20.97
CA GLY A 442 -2.09 9.55 21.18
C GLY A 442 -2.41 10.34 19.93
N SER A 443 -1.43 11.07 19.39
CA SER A 443 -1.58 11.84 18.14
C SER A 443 -1.56 10.99 16.86
N GLY A 444 -1.19 9.70 16.97
CA GLY A 444 -1.02 8.81 15.84
C GLY A 444 0.42 8.69 15.32
N VAL A 445 1.34 9.57 15.75
CA VAL A 445 2.75 9.49 15.37
C VAL A 445 3.44 8.38 16.15
N VAL A 446 4.13 7.51 15.45
CA VAL A 446 4.86 6.36 16.02
C VAL A 446 6.25 6.23 15.40
N TRP A 447 7.15 5.61 16.16
CA TRP A 447 8.43 5.14 15.64
C TRP A 447 8.60 3.64 15.91
N GLN A 448 9.41 2.98 15.09
CA GLN A 448 9.73 1.57 15.23
C GLN A 448 11.20 1.33 14.89
N GLY A 449 11.91 0.62 15.77
CA GLY A 449 13.25 0.11 15.50
C GLY A 449 13.24 -1.40 15.43
N ASN A 450 13.87 -1.99 14.40
CA ASN A 450 13.98 -3.42 14.20
C ASN A 450 15.43 -3.84 13.99
N ALA A 451 15.77 -5.02 14.48
CA ALA A 451 17.01 -5.71 14.13
C ALA A 451 16.70 -7.20 13.89
N GLY A 452 17.42 -7.83 12.97
CA GLY A 452 17.11 -9.21 12.62
C GLY A 452 18.17 -9.93 11.83
N VAL A 453 17.88 -11.20 11.58
CA VAL A 453 18.72 -12.11 10.78
C VAL A 453 17.86 -12.68 9.67
N GLY A 454 18.38 -12.60 8.46
CA GLY A 454 17.76 -13.19 7.28
C GLY A 454 18.64 -14.27 6.65
N TYR A 455 17.98 -15.07 5.83
CA TYR A 455 18.60 -16.15 5.07
C TYR A 455 18.17 -16.09 3.61
N GLU A 456 19.11 -16.07 2.69
CA GLU A 456 18.86 -16.13 1.25
C GLU A 456 18.57 -17.57 0.83
N ILE A 457 17.30 -17.86 0.54
CA ILE A 457 16.82 -19.18 0.10
C ILE A 457 17.27 -19.43 -1.35
N THR A 458 17.06 -18.40 -2.19
CA THR A 458 17.52 -18.37 -3.59
C THR A 458 18.08 -16.96 -3.88
N PRO A 459 18.69 -16.71 -5.04
CA PRO A 459 19.14 -15.36 -5.41
C PRO A 459 18.01 -14.31 -5.40
N SER A 460 16.75 -14.71 -5.62
CA SER A 460 15.60 -13.81 -5.63
C SER A 460 14.71 -13.90 -4.39
N LEU A 461 14.82 -14.93 -3.56
CA LEU A 461 13.94 -15.15 -2.41
C LEU A 461 14.75 -15.23 -1.12
N SER A 462 14.33 -14.53 -0.08
CA SER A 462 14.90 -14.61 1.26
C SER A 462 13.82 -14.61 2.34
N ALA A 463 14.15 -15.19 3.51
CA ALA A 463 13.38 -15.10 4.74
C ALA A 463 14.10 -14.21 5.74
N LEU A 464 13.35 -13.44 6.55
CA LEU A 464 13.90 -12.54 7.56
C LEU A 464 13.08 -12.65 8.84
N ALA A 465 13.75 -12.86 9.96
CA ALA A 465 13.18 -12.77 11.30
C ALA A 465 13.73 -11.51 12.01
N THR A 466 12.85 -10.73 12.61
CA THR A 466 13.20 -9.48 13.29
C THR A 466 12.66 -9.43 14.71
N LEU A 467 13.37 -8.73 15.57
CA LEU A 467 12.91 -8.27 16.87
C LEU A 467 13.02 -6.75 16.90
N GLY A 468 12.06 -6.11 17.53
CA GLY A 468 12.02 -4.65 17.55
C GLY A 468 11.17 -4.08 18.65
N ARG A 469 11.07 -2.76 18.60
CA ARG A 469 10.28 -1.95 19.51
C ARG A 469 9.51 -0.91 18.72
N MET A 470 8.23 -0.74 19.03
CA MET A 470 7.38 0.32 18.50
C MET A 470 6.75 1.11 19.65
N GLU A 471 6.77 2.44 19.54
CA GLU A 471 6.20 3.34 20.54
C GLU A 471 5.49 4.52 19.88
N ALA A 472 4.39 4.95 20.49
CA ALA A 472 3.75 6.20 20.15
C ALA A 472 4.53 7.38 20.77
N VAL A 473 4.66 8.48 20.00
CA VAL A 473 5.40 9.67 20.46
C VAL A 473 4.65 10.37 21.60
N ASN A 474 3.34 10.49 21.48
CA ASN A 474 2.47 11.21 22.43
C ASN A 474 1.33 10.33 22.98
N GLY A 475 1.55 9.01 23.06
CA GLY A 475 0.57 8.05 23.57
C GLY A 475 1.21 7.02 24.50
N ASP A 476 0.38 6.26 25.16
CA ASP A 476 0.84 5.20 26.09
C ASP A 476 1.18 3.89 25.36
N PHE A 477 0.97 3.84 24.04
CA PHE A 477 1.27 2.64 23.26
C PHE A 477 2.77 2.37 23.22
N LYS A 478 3.15 1.20 23.75
CA LYS A 478 4.49 0.61 23.61
C LYS A 478 4.36 -0.88 23.38
N ALA A 479 5.02 -1.40 22.37
CA ALA A 479 4.99 -2.82 22.03
C ALA A 479 6.38 -3.35 21.68
N ASN A 480 6.68 -4.56 22.15
CA ASN A 480 7.76 -5.34 21.59
C ASN A 480 7.26 -5.98 20.29
N VAL A 481 8.04 -5.86 19.23
CA VAL A 481 7.68 -6.33 17.88
C VAL A 481 8.50 -7.57 17.54
N LYS A 482 7.82 -8.62 17.09
CA LYS A 482 8.46 -9.80 16.48
C LYS A 482 7.98 -9.87 15.05
N GLY A 483 8.90 -9.88 14.09
CA GLY A 483 8.59 -9.93 12.67
C GLY A 483 9.08 -11.21 12.01
N LEU A 484 8.30 -11.71 11.07
CA LEU A 484 8.70 -12.76 10.14
C LEU A 484 8.25 -12.36 8.75
N SER A 485 9.16 -12.35 7.77
CA SER A 485 8.86 -11.97 6.41
C SER A 485 9.49 -12.89 5.38
N LEU A 486 8.81 -13.00 4.24
CA LEU A 486 9.35 -13.49 2.99
C LEU A 486 9.58 -12.32 2.06
N ALA A 487 10.75 -12.26 1.48
CA ALA A 487 11.20 -11.16 0.65
C ALA A 487 11.57 -11.65 -0.74
N TRP A 488 10.97 -11.03 -1.75
CA TRP A 488 11.32 -11.21 -3.14
C TRP A 488 12.16 -10.05 -3.63
N LYS A 489 13.35 -10.36 -4.18
CA LYS A 489 14.33 -9.40 -4.69
C LYS A 489 14.24 -9.32 -6.20
N PHE A 490 14.26 -8.11 -6.72
CA PHE A 490 14.25 -7.85 -8.15
C PHE A 490 14.98 -6.54 -8.46
N LYS A 491 15.37 -6.38 -9.72
CA LYS A 491 15.84 -5.10 -10.26
C LYS A 491 14.75 -4.51 -11.12
N ALA A 492 14.35 -3.29 -10.83
CA ALA A 492 13.57 -2.48 -11.75
C ALA A 492 14.56 -1.74 -12.66
N ASN A 493 14.49 -1.96 -13.96
CA ASN A 493 15.32 -1.21 -14.89
C ASN A 493 14.78 0.21 -15.04
N GLU A 494 15.39 1.13 -14.32
CA GLU A 494 15.38 2.53 -14.69
C GLU A 494 16.31 2.65 -15.91
N HIS A 495 15.84 3.23 -17.00
CA HIS A 495 16.62 3.36 -18.22
C HIS A 495 17.96 4.06 -17.96
N SER A 496 19.04 3.34 -18.24
CA SER A 496 20.35 3.92 -18.41
C SER A 496 20.64 4.01 -19.90
N ASN A 497 20.83 5.22 -20.40
CA ASN A 497 21.25 5.49 -21.78
C ASN A 497 22.65 4.93 -22.14
N LYS A 498 23.30 4.17 -21.28
CA LYS A 498 24.63 3.57 -21.52
C LYS A 498 24.63 2.36 -22.45
N ALA A 499 23.46 1.88 -22.85
CA ALA A 499 23.39 0.82 -23.85
C ALA A 499 23.63 1.34 -25.28
N PHE A 500 23.95 2.62 -25.44
CA PHE A 500 24.00 3.31 -26.74
C PHE A 500 25.37 3.96 -27.05
N GLN A 501 26.45 3.50 -26.45
CA GLN A 501 27.81 3.81 -26.92
C GLN A 501 28.54 2.58 -27.38
#